data_8e8a1c12dd5929ff6f9a8b40d278f670
#
_entry.id   8e8a1c12dd5929ff6f9a8b40d278f670
#
_cell.length_a   1.000
_cell.length_b   1.000
_cell.length_c   1.000
_cell.angle_alpha   90.00
_cell.angle_beta   90.00
_cell.angle_gamma   90.00
#
_symmetry.space_group_name_H-M   'P 1'
#
loop_
_entity.id
_entity.type
_entity.pdbx_description
1 polymer ?
#
loop_
_entity_poly.entity_id
_entity_poly.type
_entity_poly.pdbx_seq_one_letter_code
_entity_poly.pdbx_strand_id
1 'polypeptide(L)'
;MVHFISTTEKTLAEGLARLFRDNVWKLHSLSKSIISDKGPQFMAGIMRELNRMLGIKSKISIAFYPQTDRQIERVNQELEQYLRMFIDHKQEQWPDWLGIAEFAYNNKVYLGTKTLPFKANYGQDPRIRFEVRRKGKYEEAEKFVTKIKEV
;
A
#
# COMPACT_ATOMS: atom_id res chain seq x y z
N MET A 1 7.73 -2.09 -0.06
CA MET A 1 6.28 -2.33 0.06
C MET A 1 5.60 -1.68 -1.13
N VAL A 2 4.57 -2.28 -1.70
CA VAL A 2 3.78 -1.74 -2.82
C VAL A 2 2.40 -1.29 -2.34
N HIS A 3 1.77 -0.37 -3.10
CA HIS A 3 0.37 0.03 -2.95
C HIS A 3 -0.31 -0.05 -4.31
N PHE A 4 -1.43 -0.76 -4.37
CA PHE A 4 -2.24 -0.89 -5.57
C PHE A 4 -3.46 0.02 -5.45
N ILE A 5 -3.54 1.02 -6.33
CA ILE A 5 -4.58 2.05 -6.25
C ILE A 5 -5.31 2.10 -7.59
N SER A 6 -6.61 1.81 -7.57
CA SER A 6 -7.44 1.93 -8.77
C SER A 6 -7.60 3.39 -9.18
N THR A 7 -7.49 3.63 -10.48
CA THR A 7 -7.70 4.95 -11.08
C THR A 7 -8.25 4.82 -12.49
N THR A 8 -8.68 5.92 -13.07
CA THR A 8 -9.13 5.99 -14.46
C THR A 8 -8.12 6.74 -15.32
N GLU A 9 -8.09 6.45 -16.61
CA GLU A 9 -7.20 7.15 -17.57
C GLU A 9 -7.44 8.66 -17.60
N LYS A 10 -8.66 9.10 -17.25
CA LYS A 10 -9.07 10.51 -17.23
C LYS A 10 -8.68 11.24 -15.94
N THR A 11 -8.06 10.55 -14.98
CA THR A 11 -7.71 11.16 -13.69
C THR A 11 -6.62 12.21 -13.86
N LEU A 12 -6.95 13.44 -13.50
CA LEU A 12 -6.04 14.59 -13.58
C LEU A 12 -5.00 14.56 -12.46
N ALA A 13 -3.97 15.39 -12.58
CA ALA A 13 -2.88 15.52 -11.59
C ALA A 13 -3.39 15.78 -10.16
N GLU A 14 -4.46 16.55 -10.00
CA GLU A 14 -5.10 16.78 -8.69
C GLU A 14 -5.68 15.49 -8.09
N GLY A 15 -6.40 14.70 -8.90
CA GLY A 15 -6.95 13.42 -8.46
C GLY A 15 -5.86 12.44 -8.05
N LEU A 16 -4.77 12.35 -8.82
CA LEU A 16 -3.62 11.51 -8.50
C LEU A 16 -2.88 12.00 -7.25
N ALA A 17 -2.76 13.30 -7.05
CA ALA A 17 -2.18 13.87 -5.83
C ALA A 17 -3.01 13.52 -4.59
N ARG A 18 -4.34 13.52 -4.69
CA ARG A 18 -5.24 13.06 -3.61
C ARG A 18 -5.05 11.58 -3.31
N LEU A 19 -5.02 10.73 -4.34
CA LEU A 19 -4.78 9.29 -4.17
C LEU A 19 -3.42 9.02 -3.52
N PHE A 20 -2.37 9.72 -3.94
CA PHE A 20 -1.05 9.61 -3.33
C PHE A 20 -1.06 10.04 -1.87
N ARG A 21 -1.68 11.18 -1.54
CA ARG A 21 -1.83 11.66 -0.17
C ARG A 21 -2.53 10.63 0.71
N ASP A 22 -3.65 10.09 0.23
CA ASP A 22 -4.55 9.28 1.05
C ASP A 22 -4.07 7.83 1.20
N ASN A 23 -3.25 7.32 0.29
CA ASN A 23 -2.80 5.93 0.31
C ASN A 23 -1.30 5.75 0.58
N VAL A 24 -0.47 6.73 0.26
CA VAL A 24 0.99 6.61 0.40
C VAL A 24 1.53 7.58 1.43
N TRP A 25 1.32 8.88 1.23
CA TRP A 25 1.90 9.91 2.10
C TRP A 25 1.51 9.75 3.57
N LYS A 26 0.25 9.49 3.87
CA LYS A 26 -0.23 9.33 5.26
C LYS A 26 0.42 8.15 5.99
N LEU A 27 0.93 7.15 5.26
CA LEU A 27 1.53 5.94 5.83
C LEU A 27 3.06 6.01 5.89
N HIS A 28 3.68 6.68 4.91
CA HIS A 28 5.13 6.63 4.68
C HIS A 28 5.81 7.99 4.74
N SER A 29 5.04 9.07 4.97
CA SER A 29 5.57 10.44 4.90
C SER A 29 5.97 10.85 3.46
N LEU A 30 6.61 12.02 3.32
CA LEU A 30 7.03 12.53 2.03
C LEU A 30 8.36 11.89 1.61
N SER A 31 8.39 11.32 0.41
CA SER A 31 9.62 10.74 -0.15
C SER A 31 10.60 11.84 -0.56
N LYS A 32 11.89 11.55 -0.44
CA LYS A 32 12.99 12.47 -0.87
C LYS A 32 13.03 12.61 -2.40
N SER A 33 12.64 11.56 -3.12
CA SER A 33 12.59 11.50 -4.58
C SER A 33 11.43 10.64 -5.04
N ILE A 34 10.92 10.93 -6.23
CA ILE A 34 9.88 10.13 -6.89
C ILE A 34 10.36 9.79 -8.28
N ILE A 35 10.20 8.53 -8.66
CA ILE A 35 10.53 8.00 -9.97
C ILE A 35 9.22 7.54 -10.63
N SER A 36 9.03 7.81 -11.90
CA SER A 36 7.84 7.44 -12.64
C SER A 36 8.20 7.09 -14.08
N ASP A 37 7.47 6.15 -14.66
CA ASP A 37 7.45 5.83 -16.09
C ASP A 37 6.78 6.93 -16.92
N LYS A 38 5.87 7.69 -16.29
CA LYS A 38 5.23 8.85 -16.92
C LYS A 38 6.16 10.07 -16.84
N GLY A 39 6.28 10.77 -17.95
CA GLY A 39 7.24 11.86 -18.13
C GLY A 39 7.32 12.88 -16.99
N PRO A 40 8.45 13.59 -16.83
CA PRO A 40 8.73 14.48 -15.71
C PRO A 40 7.71 15.63 -15.56
N GLN A 41 7.10 16.08 -16.65
CA GLN A 41 6.08 17.13 -16.63
C GLN A 41 4.80 16.68 -15.92
N PHE A 42 4.38 15.42 -16.11
CA PHE A 42 3.23 14.83 -15.47
C PHE A 42 3.46 14.71 -13.96
N MET A 43 4.63 14.22 -13.57
CA MET A 43 5.00 14.12 -12.15
C MET A 43 5.15 15.49 -11.49
N ALA A 44 5.67 16.48 -12.19
CA ALA A 44 5.74 17.86 -11.69
C ALA A 44 4.35 18.43 -11.39
N GLY A 45 3.35 18.10 -12.23
CA GLY A 45 1.94 18.44 -11.99
C GLY A 45 1.40 17.86 -10.70
N ILE A 46 1.57 16.55 -10.51
CA ILE A 46 1.11 15.82 -9.31
C ILE A 46 1.77 16.39 -8.05
N MET A 47 3.09 16.61 -8.09
CA MET A 47 3.83 17.12 -6.95
C MET A 47 3.47 18.56 -6.60
N ARG A 48 3.15 19.39 -7.59
CA ARG A 48 2.66 20.75 -7.35
C ARG A 48 1.33 20.73 -6.60
N GLU A 49 0.40 19.88 -7.03
CA GLU A 49 -0.89 19.72 -6.38
C GLU A 49 -0.76 19.13 -4.97
N LEU A 50 0.10 18.13 -4.80
CA LEU A 50 0.38 17.57 -3.47
C LEU A 50 0.94 18.63 -2.52
N ASN A 51 1.93 19.40 -2.95
CA ASN A 51 2.50 20.49 -2.14
C ASN A 51 1.45 21.54 -1.79
N ARG A 52 0.57 21.91 -2.74
CA ARG A 52 -0.55 22.81 -2.50
C ARG A 52 -1.49 22.28 -1.42
N MET A 53 -1.88 21.02 -1.51
CA MET A 53 -2.78 20.35 -0.55
C MET A 53 -2.17 20.25 0.86
N LEU A 54 -0.85 20.08 0.95
CA LEU A 54 -0.13 19.93 2.23
C LEU A 54 0.38 21.25 2.79
N GLY A 55 0.21 22.37 2.08
CA GLY A 55 0.73 23.67 2.48
C GLY A 55 2.27 23.75 2.46
N ILE A 56 2.93 22.88 1.68
CA ILE A 56 4.40 22.76 1.65
C ILE A 56 4.96 23.67 0.55
N LYS A 57 5.93 24.52 0.90
CA LYS A 57 6.66 25.40 -0.03
C LYS A 57 8.00 24.80 -0.50
N SER A 58 8.12 23.48 -0.61
CA SER A 58 9.38 22.85 -0.99
C SER A 58 9.46 22.58 -2.50
N LYS A 59 10.69 22.61 -3.03
CA LYS A 59 11.00 22.10 -4.37
C LYS A 59 11.43 20.65 -4.22
N ILE A 60 10.57 19.71 -4.64
CA ILE A 60 10.91 18.28 -4.69
C ILE A 60 11.69 18.04 -5.98
N SER A 61 12.86 17.41 -5.86
CA SER A 61 13.62 16.97 -7.03
C SER A 61 12.93 15.74 -7.66
N ILE A 62 12.61 15.82 -8.92
CA ILE A 62 12.09 14.72 -9.71
C ILE A 62 13.26 14.16 -10.50
N ALA A 63 13.66 12.92 -10.19
CA ALA A 63 14.70 12.22 -10.91
C ALA A 63 14.06 11.20 -11.88
N PHE A 64 14.52 11.20 -13.13
CA PHE A 64 14.13 10.22 -14.13
C PHE A 64 15.21 9.12 -14.20
N TYR A 65 14.84 7.87 -13.86
CA TYR A 65 15.72 6.71 -13.95
C TYR A 65 15.07 5.61 -14.80
N PRO A 66 15.53 5.37 -16.02
CA PRO A 66 14.95 4.37 -16.91
C PRO A 66 15.07 2.91 -16.41
N GLN A 67 16.00 2.65 -15.48
CA GLN A 67 16.20 1.30 -14.91
C GLN A 67 15.06 0.83 -13.99
N THR A 68 14.20 1.72 -13.54
CA THR A 68 13.09 1.40 -12.63
C THR A 68 11.89 0.79 -13.35
N ASP A 69 11.80 0.96 -14.67
CA ASP A 69 10.71 0.46 -15.50
C ASP A 69 10.54 -1.07 -15.37
N ARG A 70 11.65 -1.82 -15.35
CA ARG A 70 11.62 -3.29 -15.19
C ARG A 70 11.03 -3.77 -13.86
N GLN A 71 11.22 -3.00 -12.78
CA GLN A 71 10.63 -3.37 -11.48
C GLN A 71 9.12 -3.13 -11.48
N ILE A 72 8.68 -2.03 -12.05
CA ILE A 72 7.26 -1.69 -12.18
C ILE A 72 6.56 -2.70 -13.08
N GLU A 73 7.15 -3.04 -14.23
CA GLU A 73 6.62 -4.06 -15.14
C GLU A 73 6.46 -5.42 -14.44
N ARG A 74 7.45 -5.84 -13.67
CA ARG A 74 7.38 -7.11 -12.94
C ARG A 74 6.27 -7.10 -11.88
N VAL A 75 6.11 -6.01 -11.13
CA VAL A 75 5.04 -5.85 -10.16
C VAL A 75 3.68 -5.90 -10.85
N ASN A 76 3.53 -5.25 -11.99
CA ASN A 76 2.30 -5.25 -12.78
C ASN A 76 1.97 -6.65 -13.31
N GLN A 77 2.97 -7.39 -13.81
CA GLN A 77 2.79 -8.77 -14.27
C GLN A 77 2.32 -9.69 -13.11
N GLU A 78 2.92 -9.58 -11.93
CA GLU A 78 2.50 -10.36 -10.76
C GLU A 78 1.08 -9.98 -10.32
N LEU A 79 0.72 -8.70 -10.35
CA LEU A 79 -0.63 -8.23 -10.05
C LEU A 79 -1.64 -8.79 -11.05
N GLU A 80 -1.36 -8.71 -12.35
CA GLU A 80 -2.25 -9.25 -13.38
C GLU A 80 -2.47 -10.76 -13.22
N GLN A 81 -1.41 -11.52 -12.95
CA GLN A 81 -1.52 -12.96 -12.69
C GLN A 81 -2.40 -13.24 -11.47
N TYR A 82 -2.24 -12.46 -10.40
CA TYR A 82 -3.04 -12.58 -9.21
C TYR A 82 -4.53 -12.27 -9.49
N LEU A 83 -4.81 -11.16 -10.14
CA LEU A 83 -6.17 -10.76 -10.47
C LEU A 83 -6.86 -11.79 -11.39
N ARG A 84 -6.15 -12.35 -12.36
CA ARG A 84 -6.69 -13.40 -13.26
C ARG A 84 -7.17 -14.66 -12.53
N MET A 85 -6.66 -14.96 -11.33
CA MET A 85 -7.11 -16.12 -10.54
C MET A 85 -8.46 -15.87 -9.84
N PHE A 86 -8.83 -14.61 -9.60
CA PHE A 86 -9.98 -14.25 -8.80
C PHE A 86 -11.08 -13.52 -9.58
N ILE A 87 -10.74 -13.00 -10.76
CA ILE A 87 -11.69 -12.27 -11.59
C ILE A 87 -12.34 -13.26 -12.56
N ASP A 88 -13.63 -13.45 -12.38
CA ASP A 88 -14.50 -14.21 -13.28
C ASP A 88 -14.77 -13.42 -14.57
N HIS A 89 -15.59 -13.94 -15.50
CA HIS A 89 -15.93 -13.29 -16.76
C HIS A 89 -16.48 -11.85 -16.63
N LYS A 90 -16.95 -11.47 -15.45
CA LYS A 90 -17.32 -10.08 -15.11
C LYS A 90 -16.11 -9.31 -14.58
N GLN A 91 -15.38 -8.71 -15.48
CA GLN A 91 -14.15 -7.96 -15.16
C GLN A 91 -14.35 -6.69 -14.31
N GLU A 92 -15.58 -6.30 -14.00
CA GLU A 92 -15.90 -5.05 -13.29
C GLU A 92 -15.47 -5.04 -11.81
N GLN A 93 -15.26 -6.22 -11.21
CA GLN A 93 -14.96 -6.36 -9.78
C GLN A 93 -13.46 -6.33 -9.42
N TRP A 94 -12.57 -6.13 -10.39
CA TRP A 94 -11.14 -6.16 -10.11
C TRP A 94 -10.66 -5.15 -9.04
N PRO A 95 -11.26 -3.94 -8.88
CA PRO A 95 -10.82 -3.01 -7.85
C PRO A 95 -11.00 -3.54 -6.43
N ASP A 96 -12.02 -4.39 -6.19
CA ASP A 96 -12.31 -4.98 -4.88
C ASP A 96 -11.21 -5.95 -4.43
N TRP A 97 -10.50 -6.56 -5.38
CA TRP A 97 -9.42 -7.50 -5.13
C TRP A 97 -8.06 -6.85 -4.91
N LEU A 98 -7.91 -5.55 -5.18
CA LEU A 98 -6.61 -4.87 -5.07
C LEU A 98 -6.05 -4.91 -3.65
N GLY A 99 -6.88 -4.73 -2.62
CA GLY A 99 -6.43 -4.78 -1.23
C GLY A 99 -5.88 -6.15 -0.83
N ILE A 100 -6.52 -7.22 -1.32
CA ILE A 100 -6.04 -8.59 -1.05
C ILE A 100 -4.78 -8.89 -1.85
N ALA A 101 -4.71 -8.44 -3.12
CA ALA A 101 -3.52 -8.55 -3.95
C ALA A 101 -2.33 -7.81 -3.34
N GLU A 102 -2.53 -6.59 -2.85
CA GLU A 102 -1.53 -5.79 -2.15
C GLU A 102 -1.02 -6.50 -0.90
N PHE A 103 -1.94 -7.03 -0.09
CA PHE A 103 -1.58 -7.79 1.11
C PHE A 103 -0.76 -9.03 0.74
N ALA A 104 -1.20 -9.83 -0.23
CA ALA A 104 -0.49 -11.02 -0.69
C ALA A 104 0.91 -10.70 -1.21
N TYR A 105 1.04 -9.65 -2.03
CA TYR A 105 2.34 -9.21 -2.56
C TYR A 105 3.29 -8.77 -1.44
N ASN A 106 2.83 -7.94 -0.50
CA ASN A 106 3.63 -7.43 0.59
C ASN A 106 4.03 -8.50 1.62
N ASN A 107 3.36 -9.65 1.59
CA ASN A 107 3.63 -10.80 2.45
C ASN A 107 4.38 -11.94 1.75
N LYS A 108 4.83 -11.74 0.53
CA LYS A 108 5.71 -12.66 -0.18
C LYS A 108 7.16 -12.33 0.17
N VAL A 109 7.98 -13.36 0.45
CA VAL A 109 9.42 -13.18 0.65
C VAL A 109 10.05 -12.67 -0.63
N TYR A 110 10.68 -11.51 -0.57
CA TYR A 110 11.41 -10.96 -1.70
C TYR A 110 12.81 -11.56 -1.76
N LEU A 111 13.16 -12.18 -2.90
CA LEU A 111 14.42 -12.92 -3.05
C LEU A 111 15.66 -12.06 -2.81
N GLY A 112 15.63 -10.79 -3.19
CA GLY A 112 16.77 -9.88 -3.04
C GLY A 112 17.06 -9.49 -1.59
N THR A 113 16.04 -9.35 -0.76
CA THR A 113 16.16 -8.94 0.66
C THR A 113 15.98 -10.11 1.63
N LYS A 114 15.54 -11.28 1.14
CA LYS A 114 15.17 -12.47 1.93
C LYS A 114 14.18 -12.19 3.06
N THR A 115 13.41 -11.12 2.94
CA THR A 115 12.41 -10.72 3.94
C THR A 115 11.11 -10.29 3.27
N LEU A 116 10.04 -10.24 4.06
CA LEU A 116 8.74 -9.75 3.62
C LEU A 116 8.77 -8.22 3.53
N PRO A 117 8.24 -7.59 2.48
CA PRO A 117 8.10 -6.13 2.42
C PRO A 117 7.33 -5.56 3.62
N PHE A 118 6.30 -6.24 4.10
CA PHE A 118 5.54 -5.86 5.30
C PHE A 118 6.45 -5.84 6.54
N LYS A 119 7.20 -6.92 6.77
CA LYS A 119 8.11 -7.02 7.91
C LYS A 119 9.24 -5.97 7.87
N ALA A 120 9.78 -5.73 6.68
CA ALA A 120 10.81 -4.69 6.49
C ALA A 120 10.30 -3.28 6.84
N ASN A 121 9.00 -3.00 6.61
CA ASN A 121 8.40 -1.70 6.85
C ASN A 121 7.90 -1.53 8.30
N TYR A 122 7.30 -2.57 8.88
CA TYR A 122 6.63 -2.49 10.19
C TYR A 122 7.38 -3.21 11.32
N GLY A 123 8.48 -3.92 11.03
CA GLY A 123 9.28 -4.62 12.01
C GLY A 123 8.66 -5.90 12.57
N GLN A 124 7.47 -6.29 12.12
CA GLN A 124 6.73 -7.46 12.60
C GLN A 124 6.14 -8.26 11.46
N ASP A 125 5.90 -9.55 11.69
CA ASP A 125 5.23 -10.40 10.72
C ASP A 125 3.72 -10.07 10.65
N PRO A 126 3.12 -10.11 9.45
CA PRO A 126 1.70 -9.82 9.29
C PRO A 126 0.84 -10.92 9.93
N ARG A 127 -0.25 -10.52 10.54
CA ARG A 127 -1.24 -11.45 11.09
C ARG A 127 -2.30 -11.75 10.03
N ILE A 128 -2.38 -13.00 9.62
CA ILE A 128 -3.37 -13.46 8.63
C ILE A 128 -4.67 -13.90 9.32
N ARG A 129 -4.60 -14.28 10.61
CA ARG A 129 -5.73 -14.79 11.39
C ARG A 129 -5.79 -14.06 12.73
N PHE A 130 -7.00 -13.91 13.25
CA PHE A 130 -7.16 -13.61 14.66
C PHE A 130 -6.73 -14.87 15.45
N GLU A 131 -5.65 -14.77 16.21
CA GLU A 131 -5.34 -15.82 17.18
C GLU A 131 -6.44 -15.81 18.23
N VAL A 132 -7.21 -16.89 18.28
CA VAL A 132 -8.10 -17.14 19.41
C VAL A 132 -7.19 -17.25 20.63
N ARG A 133 -7.24 -16.29 21.56
CA ARG A 133 -6.49 -16.34 22.80
C ARG A 133 -6.77 -17.69 23.46
N ARG A 134 -5.75 -18.54 23.59
CA ARG A 134 -5.89 -19.77 24.34
C ARG A 134 -6.28 -19.36 25.76
N LYS A 135 -7.47 -19.85 26.22
CA LYS A 135 -7.89 -19.74 27.61
C LYS A 135 -6.74 -20.22 28.48
N GLY A 136 -6.26 -19.41 29.38
CA GLY A 136 -5.25 -19.83 30.36
C GLY A 136 -4.14 -18.84 30.68
N LYS A 137 -3.93 -17.80 29.90
CA LYS A 137 -2.84 -16.85 30.15
C LYS A 137 -3.28 -15.59 30.92
N TYR A 138 -4.57 -15.43 31.20
CA TYR A 138 -5.13 -14.26 31.88
C TYR A 138 -6.32 -14.63 32.77
N GLU A 139 -6.17 -15.67 33.60
CA GLU A 139 -7.20 -16.08 34.59
C GLU A 139 -7.64 -14.92 35.49
N GLU A 140 -6.70 -14.05 35.87
CA GLU A 140 -7.00 -12.87 36.68
C GLU A 140 -7.84 -11.81 35.95
N ALA A 141 -7.60 -11.63 34.66
CA ALA A 141 -8.40 -10.69 33.86
C ALA A 141 -9.82 -11.22 33.62
N GLU A 142 -9.99 -12.53 33.45
CA GLU A 142 -11.32 -13.16 33.34
C GLU A 142 -12.08 -13.05 34.65
N LYS A 143 -11.44 -13.29 35.82
CA LYS A 143 -12.02 -13.10 37.13
C LYS A 143 -12.44 -11.65 37.38
N PHE A 144 -11.67 -10.67 36.86
CA PHE A 144 -11.99 -9.26 36.95
C PHE A 144 -13.21 -8.88 36.11
N VAL A 145 -13.29 -9.39 34.87
CA VAL A 145 -14.45 -9.15 33.99
C VAL A 145 -15.72 -9.81 34.52
N THR A 146 -15.62 -10.99 35.14
CA THR A 146 -16.78 -11.65 35.76
C THR A 146 -17.29 -10.86 36.96
N LYS A 147 -16.39 -10.31 37.77
CA LYS A 147 -16.72 -9.48 38.92
C LYS A 147 -17.44 -8.16 38.53
N ILE A 148 -17.10 -7.59 37.39
CA ILE A 148 -17.77 -6.36 36.88
C ILE A 148 -19.18 -6.64 36.34
N LYS A 149 -19.47 -7.88 35.90
CA LYS A 149 -20.78 -8.27 35.37
C LYS A 149 -21.78 -8.66 36.49
N GLU A 150 -21.32 -8.85 37.74
CA GLU A 150 -22.14 -9.19 38.88
C GLU A 150 -22.56 -7.98 39.75
N VAL A 151 -22.17 -6.75 39.33
CA VAL A 151 -22.56 -5.47 39.92
C VAL A 151 -23.54 -4.76 38.98
#